data_d01256d6f51f2a2e86073fc7a93e8691
#
_entry.id   d01256d6f51f2a2e86073fc7a93e8691
#
_cell.length_a   1.000
_cell.length_b   1.000
_cell.length_c   1.000
_cell.angle_alpha   90.00
_cell.angle_beta   90.00
_cell.angle_gamma   90.00
#
_symmetry.space_group_name_H-M   'P 1'
#
loop_
_entity.id
_entity.type
_entity.pdbx_description
1 polymer ?
#
loop_
_entity_poly.entity_id
_entity_poly.type
_entity_poly.pdbx_seq_one_letter_code
_entity_poly.pdbx_strand_id
1 'polypeptide(L)'
;MGGKFYLGKFFCWRTLKKNKMNLIIFGATGTVGKQLVQQALFNGDHVKAFGRNVYTTDYLQTENLQLVQGALFDESEVYNALKDCDAVLSAIGGGADGTDRTRTLGIKNIIKQMQKAGVKRIIAIGGLGVLQADENSLLLDKDDYPPEYKAVGFEHKKAFELLNESNLNWTFVCPPNIINEGPTGSFVTNADYPPEPNTYKINAGDLSMFMLNELTKNEFINHRVGISN
;
A
#
# COMPACT_ATOMS: atom_id res chain seq x y z
N MET A 1 -6.48 -57.80 25.90
CA MET A 1 -7.14 -56.63 25.33
C MET A 1 -6.28 -55.38 25.60
N GLY A 2 -5.45 -54.98 24.65
CA GLY A 2 -4.50 -53.89 24.82
C GLY A 2 -4.94 -52.71 23.94
N GLY A 3 -5.43 -51.66 24.61
CA GLY A 3 -5.79 -50.43 23.92
C GLY A 3 -4.54 -49.57 23.69
N LYS A 4 -4.24 -49.30 22.41
CA LYS A 4 -3.19 -48.36 22.04
C LYS A 4 -3.78 -46.93 22.08
N PHE A 5 -3.29 -46.11 23.01
CA PHE A 5 -3.54 -44.66 23.02
C PHE A 5 -2.65 -44.00 21.96
N TYR A 6 -3.25 -43.40 20.95
CA TYR A 6 -2.58 -42.53 20.01
C TYR A 6 -2.42 -41.13 20.65
N LEU A 7 -1.19 -40.81 21.02
CA LEU A 7 -0.82 -39.41 21.36
C LEU A 7 -0.86 -38.57 20.12
N GLY A 8 -1.87 -37.70 20.06
CA GLY A 8 -1.95 -36.67 19.03
C GLY A 8 -0.76 -35.73 19.13
N LYS A 9 0.01 -35.63 18.04
CA LYS A 9 1.07 -34.63 17.91
C LYS A 9 0.43 -33.24 17.95
N PHE A 10 0.59 -32.54 19.07
CA PHE A 10 0.38 -31.11 19.11
C PHE A 10 1.36 -30.44 18.16
N PHE A 11 0.88 -30.01 17.01
CA PHE A 11 1.62 -29.17 16.08
C PHE A 11 1.76 -27.79 16.76
N CYS A 12 2.89 -27.59 17.42
CA CYS A 12 3.26 -26.29 17.98
C CYS A 12 3.46 -25.34 16.80
N TRP A 13 2.49 -24.48 16.53
CA TRP A 13 2.65 -23.33 15.64
C TRP A 13 3.73 -22.44 16.24
N ARG A 14 4.97 -22.67 15.81
CA ARG A 14 6.07 -21.77 16.09
C ARG A 14 5.79 -20.49 15.31
N THR A 15 5.06 -19.56 15.92
CA THR A 15 4.95 -18.20 15.43
C THR A 15 6.36 -17.65 15.28
N LEU A 16 6.85 -17.60 14.06
CA LEU A 16 8.05 -16.84 13.73
C LEU A 16 7.77 -15.43 14.24
N LYS A 17 8.53 -14.98 15.24
CA LYS A 17 8.43 -13.58 15.71
C LYS A 17 8.75 -12.72 14.51
N LYS A 18 7.72 -12.13 13.90
CA LYS A 18 7.88 -11.09 12.91
C LYS A 18 8.65 -9.96 13.60
N ASN A 19 9.78 -9.53 13.05
CA ASN A 19 10.47 -8.36 13.56
C ASN A 19 9.53 -7.16 13.41
N LYS A 20 9.33 -6.43 14.49
CA LYS A 20 8.56 -5.19 14.47
C LYS A 20 9.25 -4.19 13.55
N MET A 21 8.48 -3.49 12.74
CA MET A 21 8.97 -2.47 11.82
C MET A 21 8.51 -1.09 12.27
N ASN A 22 9.32 -0.08 11.96
CA ASN A 22 8.94 1.33 12.07
C ASN A 22 8.38 1.77 10.72
N LEU A 23 7.07 1.89 10.63
CA LEU A 23 6.36 2.19 9.39
C LEU A 23 5.88 3.64 9.39
N ILE A 24 5.96 4.30 8.24
CA ILE A 24 5.23 5.54 8.00
C ILE A 24 4.14 5.30 6.96
N ILE A 25 2.94 5.81 7.24
CA ILE A 25 1.77 5.68 6.37
C ILE A 25 1.35 7.07 5.90
N PHE A 26 1.60 7.38 4.62
CA PHE A 26 1.08 8.56 3.96
C PHE A 26 -0.34 8.31 3.48
N GLY A 27 -1.23 9.29 3.65
CA GLY A 27 -2.66 9.11 3.39
C GLY A 27 -3.38 8.34 4.50
N ALA A 28 -2.86 8.38 5.72
CA ALA A 28 -3.36 7.65 6.88
C ALA A 28 -4.85 7.91 7.17
N THR A 29 -5.37 9.10 6.88
CA THR A 29 -6.76 9.48 7.16
C THR A 29 -7.79 8.95 6.15
N GLY A 30 -7.33 8.39 5.03
CA GLY A 30 -8.18 7.79 3.98
C GLY A 30 -8.67 6.38 4.34
N THR A 31 -9.57 5.83 3.53
CA THR A 31 -10.18 4.51 3.73
C THR A 31 -9.14 3.40 3.89
N VAL A 32 -8.21 3.29 2.94
CA VAL A 32 -7.13 2.28 3.01
C VAL A 32 -6.10 2.64 4.07
N GLY A 33 -5.75 3.93 4.20
CA GLY A 33 -4.79 4.37 5.21
C GLY A 33 -5.19 4.03 6.63
N LYS A 34 -6.48 4.15 6.97
CA LYS A 34 -7.01 3.74 8.28
C LYS A 34 -6.85 2.24 8.52
N GLN A 35 -7.15 1.42 7.52
CA GLN A 35 -6.96 -0.04 7.57
C GLN A 35 -5.48 -0.40 7.74
N LEU A 36 -4.58 0.27 7.02
CA LEU A 36 -3.14 0.08 7.16
C LEU A 36 -2.65 0.39 8.57
N VAL A 37 -3.06 1.52 9.14
CA VAL A 37 -2.69 1.91 10.51
C VAL A 37 -3.18 0.86 11.52
N GLN A 38 -4.45 0.48 11.46
CA GLN A 38 -5.05 -0.48 12.39
C GLN A 38 -4.38 -1.85 12.31
N GLN A 39 -4.18 -2.38 11.09
CA GLN A 39 -3.58 -3.69 10.90
C GLN A 39 -2.09 -3.71 11.24
N ALA A 40 -1.33 -2.65 10.93
CA ALA A 40 0.08 -2.54 11.31
C ALA A 40 0.25 -2.52 12.85
N LEU A 41 -0.58 -1.74 13.55
CA LEU A 41 -0.60 -1.74 15.01
C LEU A 41 -0.99 -3.10 15.59
N PHE A 42 -1.98 -3.78 15.00
CA PHE A 42 -2.37 -5.14 15.39
C PHE A 42 -1.22 -6.14 15.21
N ASN A 43 -0.41 -5.98 14.16
CA ASN A 43 0.81 -6.77 13.93
C ASN A 43 1.93 -6.45 14.93
N GLY A 44 1.78 -5.38 15.73
CA GLY A 44 2.76 -4.91 16.72
C GLY A 44 3.84 -4.00 16.12
N ASP A 45 3.67 -3.52 14.90
CA ASP A 45 4.57 -2.56 14.26
C ASP A 45 4.45 -1.16 14.95
N HIS A 46 5.51 -0.37 14.87
CA HIS A 46 5.47 1.05 15.24
C HIS A 46 5.03 1.87 14.03
N VAL A 47 4.02 2.70 14.18
CA VAL A 47 3.36 3.38 13.09
C VAL A 47 3.42 4.89 13.26
N LYS A 48 3.96 5.59 12.27
CA LYS A 48 3.77 7.03 12.07
C LYS A 48 2.64 7.23 11.07
N ALA A 49 1.50 7.72 11.54
CA ALA A 49 0.36 8.08 10.71
C ALA A 49 0.50 9.54 10.25
N PHE A 50 0.82 9.75 8.97
CA PHE A 50 1.08 11.09 8.42
C PHE A 50 -0.14 11.64 7.68
N GLY A 51 -0.51 12.89 7.98
CA GLY A 51 -1.58 13.58 7.26
C GLY A 51 -1.89 14.98 7.80
N ARG A 52 -2.53 15.80 6.98
CA ARG A 52 -2.92 17.19 7.36
C ARG A 52 -3.86 17.24 8.55
N ASN A 53 -4.84 16.34 8.55
CA ASN A 53 -5.92 16.29 9.54
C ASN A 53 -5.83 14.98 10.38
N VAL A 54 -4.64 14.48 10.65
CA VAL A 54 -4.45 13.17 11.30
C VAL A 54 -5.02 13.13 12.70
N TYR A 55 -5.03 14.24 13.42
CA TYR A 55 -5.60 14.35 14.77
C TYR A 55 -7.12 14.31 14.83
N THR A 56 -7.81 14.50 13.68
CA THR A 56 -9.28 14.38 13.61
C THR A 56 -9.73 12.96 13.33
N THR A 57 -8.78 12.03 13.14
CA THR A 57 -9.08 10.62 12.90
C THR A 57 -9.20 9.91 14.24
N ASP A 58 -10.27 9.13 14.39
CA ASP A 58 -10.54 8.37 15.61
C ASP A 58 -9.69 7.09 15.65
N TYR A 59 -8.41 7.27 15.97
CA TYR A 59 -7.47 6.16 16.17
C TYR A 59 -7.39 5.80 17.66
N LEU A 60 -7.35 4.51 17.96
CA LEU A 60 -6.99 4.04 19.29
C LEU A 60 -5.56 4.47 19.61
N GLN A 61 -5.43 5.26 20.68
CA GLN A 61 -4.12 5.71 21.14
C GLN A 61 -3.37 4.54 21.77
N THR A 62 -2.19 4.26 21.24
CA THR A 62 -1.28 3.21 21.73
C THR A 62 0.14 3.74 21.74
N GLU A 63 1.02 3.12 22.52
CA GLU A 63 2.45 3.48 22.56
C GLU A 63 3.17 3.29 21.22
N ASN A 64 2.61 2.45 20.35
CA ASN A 64 3.17 2.15 19.02
C ASN A 64 2.63 3.09 17.93
N LEU A 65 1.71 4.03 18.24
CA LEU A 65 1.16 4.98 17.27
C LEU A 65 1.67 6.39 17.53
N GLN A 66 2.28 6.98 16.52
CA GLN A 66 2.62 8.40 16.47
C GLN A 66 1.79 9.08 15.37
N LEU A 67 0.98 10.06 15.76
CA LEU A 67 0.30 10.93 14.81
C LEU A 67 1.24 12.05 14.38
N VAL A 68 1.47 12.18 13.07
CA VAL A 68 2.37 13.18 12.49
C VAL A 68 1.55 14.09 11.58
N GLN A 69 1.26 15.29 12.07
CA GLN A 69 0.61 16.30 11.23
C GLN A 69 1.62 16.91 10.28
N GLY A 70 1.25 17.00 9.00
CA GLY A 70 2.11 17.61 8.00
C GLY A 70 1.47 17.67 6.62
N ALA A 71 2.05 18.51 5.77
CA ALA A 71 1.66 18.69 4.38
C ALA A 71 2.54 17.81 3.48
N LEU A 72 1.89 17.02 2.63
CA LEU A 72 2.57 16.08 1.72
C LEU A 72 3.56 16.76 0.76
N PHE A 73 3.34 18.04 0.47
CA PHE A 73 4.18 18.82 -0.45
C PHE A 73 5.29 19.62 0.26
N ASP A 74 5.32 19.63 1.59
CA ASP A 74 6.43 20.19 2.36
C ASP A 74 7.59 19.19 2.45
N GLU A 75 8.72 19.55 1.86
CA GLU A 75 9.89 18.66 1.81
C GLU A 75 10.47 18.40 3.21
N SER A 76 10.48 19.39 4.07
CA SER A 76 11.06 19.31 5.41
C SER A 76 10.19 18.46 6.35
N GLU A 77 8.87 18.62 6.29
CA GLU A 77 7.92 17.84 7.08
C GLU A 77 7.95 16.36 6.68
N VAL A 78 7.94 16.07 5.36
CA VAL A 78 8.06 14.69 4.86
C VAL A 78 9.41 14.07 5.22
N TYR A 79 10.53 14.81 5.06
CA TYR A 79 11.84 14.32 5.45
C TYR A 79 11.92 13.99 6.95
N ASN A 80 11.44 14.89 7.80
CA ASN A 80 11.47 14.68 9.25
C ASN A 80 10.59 13.49 9.68
N ALA A 81 9.45 13.30 9.03
CA ALA A 81 8.57 12.17 9.29
C ALA A 81 9.21 10.82 8.92
N LEU A 82 10.06 10.78 7.89
CA LEU A 82 10.75 9.58 7.42
C LEU A 82 11.91 9.12 8.30
N LYS A 83 12.41 9.96 9.22
CA LYS A 83 13.51 9.57 10.11
C LYS A 83 13.15 8.33 10.92
N ASP A 84 14.09 7.40 11.03
CA ASP A 84 13.96 6.15 11.80
C ASP A 84 12.85 5.21 11.30
N CYS A 85 12.39 5.37 10.04
CA CYS A 85 11.46 4.46 9.41
C CYS A 85 12.19 3.39 8.60
N ASP A 86 11.69 2.15 8.70
CA ASP A 86 12.17 1.00 7.91
C ASP A 86 11.53 0.97 6.51
N ALA A 87 10.25 1.36 6.43
CA ALA A 87 9.49 1.34 5.17
C ALA A 87 8.36 2.38 5.13
N VAL A 88 7.95 2.68 3.90
CA VAL A 88 6.85 3.59 3.57
C VAL A 88 5.66 2.81 3.00
N LEU A 89 4.47 3.11 3.51
CA LEU A 89 3.20 2.73 2.91
C LEU A 89 2.50 3.99 2.41
N SER A 90 2.22 4.07 1.12
CA SER A 90 1.56 5.23 0.51
C SER A 90 0.15 4.87 0.04
N ALA A 91 -0.84 5.35 0.78
CA ALA A 91 -2.25 5.30 0.44
C ALA A 91 -2.78 6.68 0.03
N ILE A 92 -1.96 7.42 -0.72
CA ILE A 92 -2.31 8.76 -1.17
C ILE A 92 -3.42 8.66 -2.20
N GLY A 93 -4.52 9.35 -1.92
CA GLY A 93 -5.62 9.57 -2.85
C GLY A 93 -5.65 11.02 -3.33
N GLY A 94 -6.66 11.32 -4.12
CA GLY A 94 -6.93 12.67 -4.64
C GLY A 94 -8.18 12.65 -5.51
N GLY A 95 -8.56 13.79 -6.06
CA GLY A 95 -9.64 13.89 -7.03
C GLY A 95 -9.43 13.01 -8.25
N ALA A 96 -10.50 12.69 -8.97
CA ALA A 96 -10.47 11.84 -10.16
C ALA A 96 -10.61 12.62 -11.47
N ASP A 97 -10.88 13.94 -11.38
CA ASP A 97 -11.19 14.82 -12.52
C ASP A 97 -9.96 15.30 -13.31
N GLY A 98 -8.75 14.92 -12.91
CA GLY A 98 -7.49 15.28 -13.56
C GLY A 98 -6.93 16.66 -13.15
N THR A 99 -7.63 17.43 -12.32
CA THR A 99 -7.12 18.70 -11.78
C THR A 99 -6.23 18.49 -10.55
N ASP A 100 -6.43 17.40 -9.84
CA ASP A 100 -5.70 17.01 -8.64
C ASP A 100 -4.44 16.22 -8.99
N ARG A 101 -3.28 16.81 -8.71
CA ARG A 101 -1.96 16.19 -8.91
C ARG A 101 -1.35 15.63 -7.63
N THR A 102 -2.14 15.38 -6.62
CA THR A 102 -1.67 14.91 -5.31
C THR A 102 -0.91 13.60 -5.43
N ARG A 103 -1.34 12.68 -6.31
CA ARG A 103 -0.66 11.40 -6.52
C ARG A 103 0.74 11.60 -7.09
N THR A 104 0.86 12.29 -8.21
CA THR A 104 2.16 12.54 -8.87
C THR A 104 3.10 13.36 -7.99
N LEU A 105 2.65 14.51 -7.51
CA LEU A 105 3.51 15.43 -6.73
C LEU A 105 3.84 14.86 -5.35
N GLY A 106 2.90 14.16 -4.73
CA GLY A 106 3.12 13.49 -3.44
C GLY A 106 4.14 12.37 -3.53
N ILE A 107 4.00 11.47 -4.50
CA ILE A 107 4.98 10.40 -4.73
C ILE A 107 6.36 10.98 -5.07
N LYS A 108 6.42 12.02 -5.90
CA LYS A 108 7.69 12.70 -6.23
C LYS A 108 8.40 13.22 -4.97
N ASN A 109 7.68 13.89 -4.07
CA ASN A 109 8.26 14.38 -2.83
C ASN A 109 8.67 13.23 -1.90
N ILE A 110 7.82 12.21 -1.71
CA ILE A 110 8.15 11.04 -0.89
C ILE A 110 9.44 10.38 -1.39
N ILE A 111 9.57 10.08 -2.69
CA ILE A 111 10.77 9.47 -3.28
C ILE A 111 12.02 10.32 -2.96
N LYS A 112 11.95 11.62 -3.21
CA LYS A 112 13.05 12.56 -2.97
C LYS A 112 13.50 12.53 -1.49
N GLN A 113 12.55 12.57 -0.56
CA GLN A 113 12.87 12.60 0.86
C GLN A 113 13.28 11.21 1.39
N MET A 114 12.74 10.11 0.87
CA MET A 114 13.19 8.75 1.17
C MET A 114 14.66 8.56 0.80
N GLN A 115 15.07 9.02 -0.39
CA GLN A 115 16.47 8.97 -0.83
C GLN A 115 17.40 9.73 0.11
N LYS A 116 16.99 10.93 0.58
CA LYS A 116 17.74 11.72 1.55
C LYS A 116 17.80 11.07 2.94
N ALA A 117 16.71 10.43 3.37
CA ALA A 117 16.61 9.78 4.68
C ALA A 117 17.23 8.36 4.69
N GLY A 118 17.60 7.82 3.51
CA GLY A 118 18.16 6.47 3.40
C GLY A 118 17.10 5.34 3.48
N VAL A 119 15.80 5.68 3.49
CA VAL A 119 14.70 4.69 3.47
C VAL A 119 14.56 4.13 2.07
N LYS A 120 14.56 2.80 1.94
CA LYS A 120 14.59 2.14 0.62
C LYS A 120 13.29 1.48 0.20
N ARG A 121 12.48 0.99 1.13
CA ARG A 121 11.27 0.20 0.83
C ARG A 121 10.03 1.08 0.79
N ILE A 122 9.29 1.02 -0.31
CA ILE A 122 7.99 1.67 -0.45
C ILE A 122 6.99 0.72 -1.10
N ILE A 123 5.77 0.67 -0.54
CA ILE A 123 4.61 0.09 -1.21
C ILE A 123 3.58 1.18 -1.38
N ALA A 124 3.21 1.48 -2.62
CA ALA A 124 2.31 2.56 -2.95
C ALA A 124 1.09 2.06 -3.71
N ILE A 125 -0.05 2.69 -3.47
CA ILE A 125 -1.29 2.42 -4.19
C ILE A 125 -1.28 3.18 -5.50
N GLY A 126 -1.52 2.46 -6.57
CA GLY A 126 -1.75 2.93 -7.93
C GLY A 126 -3.21 2.79 -8.35
N GLY A 127 -3.41 2.47 -9.62
CA GLY A 127 -4.73 2.21 -10.20
C GLY A 127 -4.67 1.16 -11.30
N LEU A 128 -5.78 0.46 -11.50
CA LEU A 128 -5.91 -0.65 -12.44
C LEU A 128 -5.38 -0.33 -13.85
N GLY A 129 -5.61 0.90 -14.33
CA GLY A 129 -5.19 1.33 -15.67
C GLY A 129 -3.70 1.29 -15.95
N VAL A 130 -2.87 1.20 -14.90
CA VAL A 130 -1.40 1.14 -15.04
C VAL A 130 -0.88 -0.29 -15.20
N LEU A 131 -1.73 -1.30 -15.06
CA LEU A 131 -1.39 -2.69 -15.38
C LEU A 131 -1.26 -2.89 -16.88
N GLN A 132 -0.49 -3.89 -17.27
CA GLN A 132 -0.35 -4.27 -18.67
C GLN A 132 -1.64 -4.92 -19.20
N ALA A 133 -2.03 -4.50 -20.39
CA ALA A 133 -3.04 -5.18 -21.18
C ALA A 133 -2.41 -6.26 -22.07
N ASP A 134 -1.18 -5.98 -22.53
CA ASP A 134 -0.32 -6.88 -23.31
C ASP A 134 1.15 -6.44 -23.12
N GLU A 135 2.08 -7.07 -23.86
CA GLU A 135 3.53 -6.80 -23.74
C GLU A 135 3.91 -5.33 -24.00
N ASN A 136 3.12 -4.59 -24.78
CA ASN A 136 3.48 -3.26 -25.28
C ASN A 136 2.54 -2.14 -24.85
N SER A 137 1.44 -2.45 -24.15
CA SER A 137 0.43 -1.45 -23.80
C SER A 137 -0.14 -1.66 -22.40
N LEU A 138 -0.55 -0.54 -21.77
CA LEU A 138 -1.28 -0.53 -20.52
C LEU A 138 -2.78 -0.66 -20.77
N LEU A 139 -3.54 -1.05 -19.75
CA LEU A 139 -5.00 -0.99 -19.80
C LEU A 139 -5.51 0.41 -20.13
N LEU A 140 -4.85 1.44 -19.56
CA LEU A 140 -5.15 2.86 -19.81
C LEU A 140 -5.04 3.26 -21.30
N ASP A 141 -4.17 2.59 -22.05
CA ASP A 141 -3.88 2.93 -23.45
C ASP A 141 -4.88 2.28 -24.44
N LYS A 142 -5.78 1.41 -23.95
CA LYS A 142 -6.81 0.76 -24.76
C LYS A 142 -7.95 1.69 -25.12
N ASP A 143 -8.53 1.50 -26.32
CA ASP A 143 -9.63 2.33 -26.82
C ASP A 143 -10.90 2.20 -25.97
N ASP A 144 -11.15 1.01 -25.40
CA ASP A 144 -12.27 0.68 -24.55
C ASP A 144 -12.08 1.03 -23.08
N TYR A 145 -10.92 1.63 -22.70
CA TYR A 145 -10.71 2.08 -21.31
C TYR A 145 -11.69 3.21 -20.95
N PRO A 146 -12.45 3.08 -19.83
CA PRO A 146 -13.53 4.01 -19.50
C PRO A 146 -13.03 5.46 -19.43
N PRO A 147 -13.64 6.40 -20.18
CA PRO A 147 -13.17 7.79 -20.26
C PRO A 147 -13.12 8.51 -18.91
N GLU A 148 -14.05 8.20 -18.01
CA GLU A 148 -14.14 8.79 -16.67
C GLU A 148 -12.94 8.47 -15.79
N TYR A 149 -12.21 7.38 -16.06
CA TYR A 149 -11.01 7.00 -15.32
C TYR A 149 -9.70 7.42 -16.01
N LYS A 150 -9.76 7.97 -17.25
CA LYS A 150 -8.53 8.33 -17.99
C LYS A 150 -7.70 9.39 -17.24
N ALA A 151 -8.33 10.41 -16.71
CA ALA A 151 -7.61 11.50 -16.03
C ALA A 151 -6.86 11.00 -14.78
N VAL A 152 -7.53 10.23 -13.92
CA VAL A 152 -6.89 9.64 -12.74
C VAL A 152 -5.90 8.55 -13.12
N GLY A 153 -6.16 7.81 -14.19
CA GLY A 153 -5.25 6.81 -14.74
C GLY A 153 -3.91 7.42 -15.15
N PHE A 154 -3.91 8.59 -15.79
CA PHE A 154 -2.69 9.32 -16.14
C PHE A 154 -1.91 9.80 -14.90
N GLU A 155 -2.57 10.21 -13.83
CA GLU A 155 -1.90 10.54 -12.57
C GLU A 155 -1.23 9.31 -11.94
N HIS A 156 -1.89 8.15 -11.97
CA HIS A 156 -1.28 6.89 -11.53
C HIS A 156 -0.10 6.46 -12.41
N LYS A 157 -0.20 6.65 -13.74
CA LYS A 157 0.89 6.36 -14.68
C LYS A 157 2.12 7.20 -14.37
N LYS A 158 1.97 8.51 -14.16
CA LYS A 158 3.07 9.40 -13.78
C LYS A 158 3.68 9.03 -12.43
N ALA A 159 2.86 8.66 -11.44
CA ALA A 159 3.36 8.20 -10.15
C ALA A 159 4.17 6.90 -10.28
N PHE A 160 3.72 5.97 -11.13
CA PHE A 160 4.44 4.75 -11.47
C PHE A 160 5.78 5.04 -12.15
N GLU A 161 5.80 5.92 -13.17
CA GLU A 161 7.02 6.32 -13.89
C GLU A 161 8.08 6.85 -12.92
N LEU A 162 7.68 7.73 -11.99
CA LEU A 162 8.57 8.26 -10.95
C LEU A 162 9.15 7.18 -10.02
N LEU A 163 8.33 6.18 -9.65
CA LEU A 163 8.79 5.06 -8.84
C LEU A 163 9.75 4.18 -9.64
N ASN A 164 9.40 3.86 -10.88
CA ASN A 164 10.20 3.00 -11.76
C ASN A 164 11.57 3.61 -12.09
N GLU A 165 11.66 4.94 -12.18
CA GLU A 165 12.92 5.67 -12.38
C GLU A 165 13.73 5.83 -11.08
N SER A 166 13.14 5.53 -9.93
CA SER A 166 13.79 5.67 -8.63
C SER A 166 14.70 4.47 -8.31
N ASN A 167 15.70 4.69 -7.45
CA ASN A 167 16.55 3.62 -6.90
C ASN A 167 15.95 3.00 -5.63
N LEU A 168 14.62 3.00 -5.49
CA LEU A 168 13.92 2.42 -4.35
C LEU A 168 13.48 0.98 -4.64
N ASN A 169 13.34 0.20 -3.60
CA ASN A 169 12.67 -1.11 -3.65
C ASN A 169 11.15 -0.86 -3.58
N TRP A 170 10.52 -0.64 -4.71
CA TRP A 170 9.11 -0.29 -4.76
C TRP A 170 8.21 -1.49 -5.10
N THR A 171 6.97 -1.45 -4.64
CA THR A 171 5.85 -2.25 -5.13
C THR A 171 4.69 -1.29 -5.39
N PHE A 172 4.11 -1.32 -6.57
CA PHE A 172 3.00 -0.44 -6.96
C PHE A 172 1.72 -1.25 -7.12
N VAL A 173 0.88 -1.23 -6.08
CA VAL A 173 -0.35 -2.02 -6.05
C VAL A 173 -1.44 -1.29 -6.82
N CYS A 174 -1.99 -1.95 -7.83
CA CYS A 174 -2.92 -1.38 -8.81
C CYS A 174 -4.32 -1.98 -8.62
N PRO A 175 -5.06 -1.55 -7.57
CA PRO A 175 -6.40 -2.07 -7.31
C PRO A 175 -7.40 -1.57 -8.34
N PRO A 176 -8.48 -2.32 -8.54
CA PRO A 176 -9.70 -1.84 -9.18
C PRO A 176 -10.51 -0.97 -8.21
N ASN A 177 -11.85 -1.07 -8.24
CA ASN A 177 -12.69 -0.35 -7.30
C ASN A 177 -12.46 -0.80 -5.84
N ILE A 178 -12.10 0.13 -4.96
CA ILE A 178 -11.85 -0.14 -3.54
C ILE A 178 -13.15 -0.01 -2.76
N ILE A 179 -13.56 -1.08 -2.09
CA ILE A 179 -14.76 -1.13 -1.24
C ILE A 179 -14.34 -0.88 0.21
N ASN A 180 -15.09 -0.04 0.93
CA ASN A 180 -14.82 0.27 2.33
C ASN A 180 -15.28 -0.85 3.26
N GLU A 181 -14.62 -2.01 3.15
CA GLU A 181 -14.88 -3.21 3.94
C GLU A 181 -13.59 -3.69 4.62
N GLY A 182 -13.76 -4.45 5.70
CA GLY A 182 -12.65 -5.05 6.45
C GLY A 182 -11.94 -6.17 5.69
N PRO A 183 -10.87 -6.74 6.30
CA PRO A 183 -10.13 -7.84 5.68
C PRO A 183 -10.92 -9.16 5.74
N THR A 184 -10.95 -9.87 4.61
CA THR A 184 -11.48 -11.24 4.52
C THR A 184 -10.36 -12.28 4.43
N GLY A 185 -9.18 -11.86 3.97
CA GLY A 185 -8.05 -12.72 3.66
C GLY A 185 -8.18 -13.49 2.34
N SER A 186 -9.23 -13.20 1.56
CA SER A 186 -9.50 -13.87 0.28
C SER A 186 -9.34 -12.88 -0.87
N PHE A 187 -8.21 -12.95 -1.56
CA PHE A 187 -7.89 -12.14 -2.74
C PHE A 187 -6.85 -12.85 -3.60
N VAL A 188 -6.81 -12.48 -4.86
CA VAL A 188 -5.83 -12.96 -5.84
C VAL A 188 -4.96 -11.81 -6.31
N THR A 189 -3.70 -12.11 -6.65
CA THR A 189 -2.73 -11.12 -7.13
C THR A 189 -2.01 -11.63 -8.37
N ASN A 190 -1.56 -10.70 -9.21
CA ASN A 190 -0.71 -11.02 -10.35
C ASN A 190 0.32 -9.90 -10.56
N ALA A 191 1.55 -10.28 -10.91
CA ALA A 191 2.60 -9.33 -11.22
C ALA A 191 2.34 -8.69 -12.59
N ASP A 192 2.37 -7.36 -12.63
CA ASP A 192 2.26 -6.49 -13.80
C ASP A 192 0.97 -6.57 -14.61
N TYR A 193 0.16 -7.60 -14.45
CA TYR A 193 -1.10 -7.84 -15.15
C TYR A 193 -2.30 -7.88 -14.18
N PRO A 194 -3.54 -7.71 -14.69
CA PRO A 194 -4.73 -8.02 -13.89
C PRO A 194 -4.71 -9.47 -13.40
N PRO A 195 -5.19 -9.73 -12.18
CA PRO A 195 -5.32 -11.11 -11.70
C PRO A 195 -6.52 -11.81 -12.37
N GLU A 196 -6.49 -13.14 -12.36
CA GLU A 196 -7.63 -13.99 -12.73
C GLU A 196 -7.92 -15.00 -11.60
N PRO A 197 -9.17 -15.08 -11.13
CA PRO A 197 -10.35 -14.30 -11.54
C PRO A 197 -10.23 -12.83 -11.11
N ASN A 198 -10.91 -11.92 -11.83
CA ASN A 198 -10.98 -10.51 -11.49
C ASN A 198 -12.45 -10.08 -11.32
N THR A 199 -12.81 -9.69 -10.11
CA THR A 199 -14.17 -9.19 -9.80
C THR A 199 -14.26 -7.66 -9.95
N TYR A 200 -13.16 -6.98 -10.36
CA TYR A 200 -13.02 -5.53 -10.48
C TYR A 200 -13.31 -4.75 -9.19
N LYS A 201 -13.10 -5.40 -8.04
CA LYS A 201 -13.21 -4.79 -6.71
C LYS A 201 -12.25 -5.44 -5.73
N ILE A 202 -11.88 -4.68 -4.69
CA ILE A 202 -11.07 -5.13 -3.57
C ILE A 202 -11.53 -4.45 -2.29
N ASN A 203 -11.62 -5.18 -1.20
CA ASN A 203 -11.88 -4.60 0.11
C ASN A 203 -10.65 -3.82 0.59
N ALA A 204 -10.87 -2.65 1.18
CA ALA A 204 -9.78 -1.83 1.73
C ALA A 204 -8.96 -2.60 2.77
N GLY A 205 -9.61 -3.47 3.54
CA GLY A 205 -8.95 -4.36 4.50
C GLY A 205 -8.03 -5.39 3.84
N ASP A 206 -8.47 -6.02 2.75
CA ASP A 206 -7.67 -7.00 2.02
C ASP A 206 -6.49 -6.34 1.28
N LEU A 207 -6.72 -5.17 0.66
CA LEU A 207 -5.65 -4.38 0.06
C LEU A 207 -4.57 -4.01 1.09
N SER A 208 -4.99 -3.58 2.28
CA SER A 208 -4.08 -3.25 3.38
C SER A 208 -3.33 -4.48 3.90
N MET A 209 -4.01 -5.61 4.03
CA MET A 209 -3.39 -6.89 4.41
C MET A 209 -2.32 -7.33 3.40
N PHE A 210 -2.60 -7.23 2.11
CA PHE A 210 -1.62 -7.52 1.07
C PHE A 210 -0.39 -6.61 1.21
N MET A 211 -0.59 -5.29 1.31
CA MET A 211 0.51 -4.31 1.40
C MET A 211 1.40 -4.57 2.63
N LEU A 212 0.82 -4.90 3.78
CA LEU A 212 1.59 -5.22 4.99
C LEU A 212 2.33 -6.56 4.90
N ASN A 213 1.73 -7.57 4.27
CA ASN A 213 2.38 -8.84 4.04
C ASN A 213 3.55 -8.72 3.05
N GLU A 214 3.40 -7.90 2.03
CA GLU A 214 4.41 -7.66 1.00
C GLU A 214 5.68 -6.98 1.57
N LEU A 215 5.56 -6.19 2.65
CA LEU A 215 6.74 -5.66 3.36
C LEU A 215 7.70 -6.73 3.86
N THR A 216 7.18 -7.91 4.21
CA THR A 216 7.98 -9.02 4.74
C THR A 216 8.30 -10.07 3.69
N LYS A 217 7.38 -10.31 2.77
CA LYS A 217 7.54 -11.32 1.72
C LYS A 217 8.46 -10.86 0.61
N ASN A 218 8.37 -9.57 0.23
CA ASN A 218 9.15 -8.98 -0.86
C ASN A 218 9.04 -9.77 -2.19
N GLU A 219 7.85 -10.31 -2.47
CA GLU A 219 7.57 -11.11 -3.66
C GLU A 219 7.45 -10.24 -4.93
N PHE A 220 7.08 -8.96 -4.76
CA PHE A 220 6.77 -8.03 -5.86
C PHE A 220 7.65 -6.78 -5.84
N ILE A 221 8.94 -6.91 -5.48
CA ILE A 221 9.87 -5.78 -5.57
C ILE A 221 10.04 -5.39 -7.04
N ASN A 222 9.87 -4.09 -7.32
CA ASN A 222 9.94 -3.48 -8.65
C ASN A 222 8.89 -4.03 -9.64
N HIS A 223 7.72 -4.40 -9.11
CA HIS A 223 6.57 -4.80 -9.90
C HIS A 223 5.34 -3.94 -9.58
N ARG A 224 4.50 -3.78 -10.59
CA ARG A 224 3.09 -3.44 -10.40
C ARG A 224 2.36 -4.71 -9.98
N VAL A 225 1.33 -4.58 -9.18
CA VAL A 225 0.56 -5.74 -8.71
C VAL A 225 -0.92 -5.51 -8.95
N GLY A 226 -1.52 -6.31 -9.81
CA GLY A 226 -2.96 -6.44 -9.90
C GLY A 226 -3.48 -7.22 -8.71
N ILE A 227 -4.62 -6.77 -8.13
CA ILE A 227 -5.25 -7.40 -6.96
C ILE A 227 -6.76 -7.33 -7.09
N SER A 228 -7.46 -8.39 -6.68
CA SER A 228 -8.92 -8.46 -6.67
C SER A 228 -9.42 -9.44 -5.62
N ASN A 229 -10.59 -9.20 -5.00
CA ASN A 229 -11.31 -10.22 -4.24
C ASN A 229 -11.93 -11.25 -5.15
#